data_06b6d132746d52047c656c378f318aca
#
_entry.id   06b6d132746d52047c656c378f318aca
#
_cell.length_a   1.000
_cell.length_b   1.000
_cell.length_c   1.000
_cell.angle_alpha   90.00
_cell.angle_beta   90.00
_cell.angle_gamma   90.00
#
_symmetry.space_group_name_H-M   'P 1'
#
loop_
_entity.id
_entity.type
_entity.pdbx_description
1 polymer ?
#
loop_
_entity_poly.entity_id
_entity_poly.type
_entity_poly.pdbx_seq_one_letter_code
_entity_poly.pdbx_strand_id
1 'polypeptide(L)'
;MTPDTVEATQRLLAAGGYVADRQLATTVHLALRMGRPLFLEGEPGTGKTEIAKVLAAQLPRRLVRLQCYDGMDLASAAYEWNHARQLMAIRLAEASGAAADRAALERGIYDRRYLQSRPLLDALEGEPAVLLIDELDRADEPFEAFLLEILADFQLSIPELGTVRAATPPVVVITSNRTREVHDAIRRRCLYHWVDYPDAARERAILKVRAPGV
;
A
#
# COMPACT_ATOMS: atom_id res chain seq x y z
N MET A 1 -12.72 -2.34 14.11
CA MET A 1 -13.98 -1.80 13.50
C MET A 1 -13.71 -0.44 12.87
N THR A 2 -14.26 -0.20 11.70
CA THR A 2 -14.20 1.14 11.07
C THR A 2 -15.04 2.12 11.88
N PRO A 3 -14.57 3.34 12.16
CA PRO A 3 -15.31 4.32 12.95
C PRO A 3 -16.60 4.77 12.22
N ASP A 4 -17.69 4.98 12.97
CA ASP A 4 -19.01 5.28 12.41
C ASP A 4 -19.27 6.78 12.19
N THR A 5 -18.45 7.65 12.79
CA THR A 5 -18.58 9.11 12.67
C THR A 5 -17.22 9.78 12.47
N VAL A 6 -17.23 11.04 12.02
CA VAL A 6 -16.02 11.86 11.88
C VAL A 6 -15.35 12.05 13.24
N GLU A 7 -16.12 12.29 14.29
CA GLU A 7 -15.61 12.46 15.66
C GLU A 7 -14.98 11.18 16.19
N ALA A 8 -15.54 10.02 15.87
CA ALA A 8 -14.93 8.73 16.20
C ALA A 8 -13.62 8.50 15.44
N THR A 9 -13.55 8.92 14.18
CA THR A 9 -12.33 8.87 13.37
C THR A 9 -11.25 9.80 13.94
N GLN A 10 -11.62 11.01 14.36
CA GLN A 10 -10.69 11.96 14.98
C GLN A 10 -10.14 11.40 16.30
N ARG A 11 -10.99 10.78 17.14
CA ARG A 11 -10.56 10.10 18.36
C ARG A 11 -9.63 8.92 18.09
N LEU A 12 -9.92 8.12 17.05
CA LEU A 12 -9.07 7.02 16.62
C LEU A 12 -7.67 7.51 16.24
N LEU A 13 -7.57 8.59 15.45
CA LEU A 13 -6.29 9.18 15.07
C LEU A 13 -5.55 9.74 16.30
N ALA A 14 -6.27 10.43 17.21
CA ALA A 14 -5.71 10.96 18.43
C ALA A 14 -5.21 9.86 19.38
N ALA A 15 -5.91 8.72 19.49
CA ALA A 15 -5.48 7.57 20.28
C ALA A 15 -4.16 6.97 19.75
N GLY A 16 -3.91 7.07 18.44
CA GLY A 16 -2.63 6.72 17.80
C GLY A 16 -1.58 7.82 17.88
N GLY A 17 -1.83 8.91 18.62
CA GLY A 17 -0.90 10.03 18.76
C GLY A 17 -0.84 10.96 17.53
N TYR A 18 -1.86 10.96 16.67
CA TYR A 18 -1.94 11.85 15.52
C TYR A 18 -2.96 12.97 15.76
N VAL A 19 -2.48 14.23 15.72
CA VAL A 19 -3.32 15.42 15.88
C VAL A 19 -3.95 15.80 14.54
N ALA A 20 -5.16 15.31 14.28
CA ALA A 20 -5.93 15.60 13.08
C ALA A 20 -6.90 16.77 13.30
N ASP A 21 -6.97 17.70 12.34
CA ASP A 21 -8.08 18.63 12.26
C ASP A 21 -9.36 17.92 11.76
N ARG A 22 -10.49 18.64 11.83
CA ARG A 22 -11.79 18.08 11.43
C ARG A 22 -11.83 17.73 9.93
N GLN A 23 -11.14 18.51 9.09
CA GLN A 23 -11.16 18.32 7.64
C GLN A 23 -10.43 17.03 7.24
N LEU A 24 -9.24 16.81 7.77
CA LEU A 24 -8.51 15.57 7.59
C LEU A 24 -9.29 14.37 8.16
N ALA A 25 -9.83 14.49 9.38
CA ALA A 25 -10.62 13.42 9.98
C ALA A 25 -11.86 13.07 9.14
N THR A 26 -12.49 14.06 8.49
CA THR A 26 -13.62 13.85 7.57
C THR A 26 -13.16 13.08 6.33
N THR A 27 -12.05 13.48 5.71
CA THR A 27 -11.52 12.79 4.52
C THR A 27 -11.13 11.36 4.84
N VAL A 28 -10.45 11.11 5.96
CA VAL A 28 -10.11 9.76 6.43
C VAL A 28 -11.38 8.94 6.69
N HIS A 29 -12.38 9.51 7.37
CA HIS A 29 -13.65 8.85 7.63
C HIS A 29 -14.33 8.39 6.34
N LEU A 30 -14.44 9.29 5.36
CA LEU A 30 -15.05 9.00 4.07
C LEU A 30 -14.26 7.93 3.30
N ALA A 31 -12.92 8.00 3.31
CA ALA A 31 -12.08 7.00 2.67
C ALA A 31 -12.33 5.60 3.25
N LEU A 32 -12.37 5.48 4.56
CA LEU A 32 -12.64 4.22 5.26
C LEU A 32 -14.05 3.69 5.00
N ARG A 33 -15.07 4.56 4.98
CA ARG A 33 -16.48 4.19 4.77
C ARG A 33 -16.79 3.80 3.33
N MET A 34 -16.17 4.48 2.38
CA MET A 34 -16.36 4.23 0.94
C MET A 34 -15.43 3.15 0.39
N GLY A 35 -14.44 2.69 1.17
CA GLY A 35 -13.43 1.77 0.69
C GLY A 35 -12.56 2.35 -0.43
N ARG A 36 -12.37 3.70 -0.45
CA ARG A 36 -11.59 4.39 -1.47
C ARG A 36 -10.20 4.75 -0.93
N PRO A 37 -9.17 4.76 -1.79
CA PRO A 37 -7.85 5.22 -1.40
C PRO A 37 -7.86 6.65 -0.85
N LEU A 38 -7.07 6.90 0.17
CA LEU A 38 -6.77 8.22 0.71
C LEU A 38 -5.52 8.77 0.05
N PHE A 39 -5.61 9.92 -0.63
CA PHE A 39 -4.47 10.57 -1.25
C PHE A 39 -4.08 11.83 -0.48
N LEU A 40 -2.92 11.80 0.15
CA LEU A 40 -2.36 12.86 0.98
C LEU A 40 -1.22 13.54 0.23
N GLU A 41 -1.42 14.80 -0.10
CA GLU A 41 -0.42 15.63 -0.75
C GLU A 41 -0.02 16.78 0.17
N GLY A 42 1.21 17.26 0.08
CA GLY A 42 1.71 18.37 0.90
C GLY A 42 3.22 18.37 1.00
N GLU A 43 3.79 19.39 1.64
CA GLU A 43 5.23 19.54 1.79
C GLU A 43 5.87 18.38 2.58
N PRO A 44 7.17 18.09 2.37
CA PRO A 44 7.89 17.12 3.18
C PRO A 44 7.83 17.43 4.68
N GLY A 45 7.72 16.38 5.50
CA GLY A 45 7.71 16.55 6.97
C GLY A 45 6.36 16.90 7.59
N THR A 46 5.29 17.04 6.83
CA THR A 46 3.94 17.38 7.35
C THR A 46 3.20 16.21 8.02
N GLY A 47 3.81 15.01 8.07
CA GLY A 47 3.24 13.86 8.78
C GLY A 47 2.30 12.97 7.95
N LYS A 48 2.32 13.06 6.62
CA LYS A 48 1.47 12.25 5.71
C LYS A 48 1.62 10.73 5.93
N THR A 49 2.85 10.25 5.95
CA THR A 49 3.19 8.82 6.15
C THR A 49 2.73 8.31 7.51
N GLU A 50 2.71 9.17 8.54
CA GLU A 50 2.34 8.79 9.91
C GLU A 50 0.86 8.40 10.02
N ILE A 51 -0.02 8.97 9.18
CA ILE A 51 -1.44 8.62 9.15
C ILE A 51 -1.63 7.12 8.85
N ALA A 52 -0.88 6.57 7.89
CA ALA A 52 -0.97 5.15 7.55
C ALA A 52 -0.55 4.24 8.71
N LYS A 53 0.52 4.60 9.43
CA LYS A 53 0.98 3.86 10.62
C LYS A 53 -0.07 3.87 11.74
N VAL A 54 -0.65 5.03 11.99
CA VAL A 54 -1.70 5.18 12.99
C VAL A 54 -2.93 4.39 12.61
N LEU A 55 -3.37 4.43 11.34
CA LEU A 55 -4.48 3.64 10.87
C LEU A 55 -4.22 2.13 11.01
N ALA A 56 -3.01 1.67 10.69
CA ALA A 56 -2.64 0.26 10.84
C ALA A 56 -2.72 -0.19 12.31
N ALA A 57 -2.18 0.61 13.23
CA ALA A 57 -2.19 0.30 14.65
C ALA A 57 -3.60 0.34 15.27
N GLN A 58 -4.43 1.33 14.90
CA GLN A 58 -5.74 1.55 15.48
C GLN A 58 -6.85 0.68 14.86
N LEU A 59 -6.68 0.20 13.62
CA LEU A 59 -7.63 -0.68 12.94
C LEU A 59 -7.26 -2.18 13.03
N PRO A 60 -6.40 -2.62 13.95
CA PRO A 60 -5.60 -3.85 14.00
C PRO A 60 -5.39 -4.48 12.61
N ARG A 61 -4.71 -3.72 11.72
CA ARG A 61 -4.31 -4.16 10.39
C ARG A 61 -2.78 -4.11 10.29
N ARG A 62 -2.20 -5.04 9.56
CA ARG A 62 -0.75 -4.98 9.30
C ARG A 62 -0.42 -3.82 8.35
N LEU A 63 0.69 -3.16 8.58
CA LEU A 63 1.19 -2.11 7.69
C LEU A 63 2.06 -2.73 6.60
N VAL A 64 1.67 -2.53 5.36
CA VAL A 64 2.49 -2.85 4.18
C VAL A 64 2.91 -1.55 3.53
N ARG A 65 4.22 -1.32 3.37
CA ARG A 65 4.76 -0.09 2.78
C ARG A 65 5.41 -0.38 1.44
N LEU A 66 5.01 0.37 0.44
CA LEU A 66 5.68 0.50 -0.84
C LEU A 66 6.27 1.91 -0.94
N GLN A 67 7.59 2.02 -0.88
CA GLN A 67 8.31 3.26 -1.10
C GLN A 67 8.55 3.43 -2.59
N CYS A 68 7.99 4.48 -3.22
CA CYS A 68 8.21 4.74 -4.63
C CYS A 68 9.57 5.41 -4.87
N TYR A 69 10.18 5.12 -6.01
CA TYR A 69 11.42 5.69 -6.49
C TYR A 69 11.46 5.67 -8.02
N ASP A 70 12.35 6.48 -8.60
CA ASP A 70 12.48 6.61 -10.05
C ASP A 70 12.89 5.28 -10.71
N GLY A 71 12.15 4.87 -11.75
CA GLY A 71 12.39 3.62 -12.44
C GLY A 71 11.89 2.36 -11.71
N MET A 72 10.96 2.52 -10.76
CA MET A 72 10.30 1.38 -10.11
C MET A 72 9.55 0.55 -11.13
N ASP A 73 9.77 -0.76 -11.09
CA ASP A 73 9.11 -1.74 -11.96
C ASP A 73 8.12 -2.63 -11.21
N LEU A 74 7.39 -3.45 -11.98
CA LEU A 74 6.43 -4.41 -11.45
C LEU A 74 7.10 -5.44 -10.53
N ALA A 75 8.32 -5.89 -10.86
CA ALA A 75 9.03 -6.92 -10.10
C ALA A 75 9.41 -6.44 -8.70
N SER A 76 9.77 -5.15 -8.55
CA SER A 76 10.08 -4.55 -7.26
C SER A 76 8.83 -4.24 -6.42
N ALA A 77 7.70 -3.96 -7.07
CA ALA A 77 6.49 -3.48 -6.41
C ALA A 77 5.46 -4.58 -6.10
N ALA A 78 5.24 -5.51 -7.03
CA ALA A 78 4.15 -6.47 -6.94
C ALA A 78 4.62 -7.90 -6.67
N TYR A 79 5.41 -8.48 -7.53
CA TYR A 79 5.93 -9.85 -7.36
C TYR A 79 7.15 -10.11 -8.22
N GLU A 80 7.93 -11.10 -7.84
CA GLU A 80 9.09 -11.58 -8.58
C GLU A 80 9.15 -13.10 -8.55
N TRP A 81 9.53 -13.72 -9.68
CA TRP A 81 9.78 -15.15 -9.73
C TRP A 81 11.17 -15.48 -9.16
N ASN A 82 11.24 -16.43 -8.25
CA ASN A 82 12.51 -16.91 -7.70
C ASN A 82 13.20 -17.85 -8.69
N HIS A 83 13.81 -17.28 -9.72
CA HIS A 83 14.47 -18.03 -10.79
C HIS A 83 15.57 -18.99 -10.28
N ALA A 84 16.26 -18.64 -9.20
CA ALA A 84 17.27 -19.50 -8.61
C ALA A 84 16.65 -20.80 -8.06
N ARG A 85 15.50 -20.69 -7.36
CA ARG A 85 14.77 -21.88 -6.87
C ARG A 85 14.12 -22.67 -8.00
N GLN A 86 13.62 -22.00 -9.04
CA GLN A 86 13.08 -22.67 -10.23
C GLN A 86 14.17 -23.48 -10.94
N LEU A 87 15.35 -22.88 -11.16
CA LEU A 87 16.47 -23.58 -11.78
C LEU A 87 16.96 -24.77 -10.95
N MET A 88 17.03 -24.62 -9.63
CA MET A 88 17.39 -25.73 -8.74
C MET A 88 16.37 -26.88 -8.84
N ALA A 89 15.08 -26.58 -8.89
CA ALA A 89 14.03 -27.59 -9.02
C ALA A 89 14.12 -28.34 -10.37
N ILE A 90 14.43 -27.64 -11.46
CA ILE A 90 14.65 -28.25 -12.78
C ILE A 90 15.82 -29.22 -12.71
N ARG A 91 16.98 -28.79 -12.19
CA ARG A 91 18.15 -29.65 -12.07
C ARG A 91 17.95 -30.89 -11.20
N LEU A 92 17.19 -30.75 -10.11
CA LEU A 92 16.84 -31.89 -9.25
C LEU A 92 15.91 -32.88 -9.98
N ALA A 93 14.94 -32.38 -10.76
CA ALA A 93 14.07 -33.21 -11.57
C ALA A 93 14.83 -33.97 -12.67
N GLU A 94 15.79 -33.34 -13.32
CA GLU A 94 16.70 -33.95 -14.30
C GLU A 94 17.53 -35.06 -13.64
N ALA A 95 18.15 -34.79 -12.51
CA ALA A 95 19.00 -35.73 -11.79
C ALA A 95 18.22 -36.97 -11.25
N SER A 96 16.95 -36.79 -10.90
CA SER A 96 16.09 -37.89 -10.40
C SER A 96 15.37 -38.68 -11.50
N GLY A 97 15.55 -38.30 -12.78
CA GLY A 97 14.82 -38.90 -13.90
C GLY A 97 13.35 -38.51 -13.99
N ALA A 98 12.88 -37.61 -13.11
CA ALA A 98 11.50 -37.09 -13.09
C ALA A 98 11.22 -36.09 -14.21
N ALA A 99 12.24 -35.63 -14.95
CA ALA A 99 12.12 -34.74 -16.09
C ALA A 99 11.48 -35.36 -17.36
N ALA A 100 11.08 -36.65 -17.28
CA ALA A 100 10.44 -37.35 -18.40
C ALA A 100 9.10 -36.72 -18.83
N ASP A 101 8.37 -36.07 -17.89
CA ASP A 101 7.19 -35.24 -18.20
C ASP A 101 7.57 -33.73 -18.20
N ARG A 102 8.05 -33.28 -19.34
CA ARG A 102 8.45 -31.89 -19.57
C ARG A 102 7.28 -30.93 -19.35
N ALA A 103 6.07 -31.29 -19.76
CA ALA A 103 4.90 -30.43 -19.61
C ALA A 103 4.46 -30.28 -18.14
N ALA A 104 4.62 -31.32 -17.33
CA ALA A 104 4.41 -31.21 -15.88
C ALA A 104 5.47 -30.34 -15.20
N LEU A 105 6.73 -30.44 -15.64
CA LEU A 105 7.82 -29.62 -15.13
C LEU A 105 7.62 -28.14 -15.48
N GLU A 106 7.27 -27.82 -16.73
CA GLU A 106 6.99 -26.45 -17.17
C GLU A 106 5.85 -25.81 -16.39
N ARG A 107 4.75 -26.52 -16.13
CA ARG A 107 3.67 -26.05 -15.25
C ARG A 107 4.12 -25.90 -13.81
N GLY A 108 4.95 -26.80 -13.33
CA GLY A 108 5.40 -26.84 -11.94
C GLY A 108 6.37 -25.72 -11.55
N ILE A 109 7.12 -25.17 -12.48
CA ILE A 109 8.08 -24.07 -12.21
C ILE A 109 7.39 -22.72 -11.99
N TYR A 110 6.14 -22.53 -12.46
CA TYR A 110 5.32 -21.34 -12.21
C TYR A 110 4.30 -21.55 -11.08
N ASP A 111 4.59 -22.46 -10.15
CA ASP A 111 3.80 -22.66 -8.96
C ASP A 111 3.99 -21.49 -7.96
N ARG A 112 2.94 -21.18 -7.18
CA ARG A 112 2.93 -20.11 -6.16
C ARG A 112 4.14 -20.17 -5.21
N ARG A 113 4.69 -21.36 -4.93
CA ARG A 113 5.88 -21.57 -4.07
C ARG A 113 7.17 -20.91 -4.58
N TYR A 114 7.23 -20.57 -5.87
CA TYR A 114 8.37 -19.88 -6.48
C TYR A 114 8.12 -18.38 -6.66
N LEU A 115 6.90 -17.91 -6.38
CA LEU A 115 6.57 -16.50 -6.43
C LEU A 115 6.95 -15.82 -5.12
N GLN A 116 7.72 -14.75 -5.20
CA GLN A 116 8.03 -13.87 -4.08
C GLN A 116 7.07 -12.69 -4.10
N SER A 117 6.21 -12.60 -3.08
CA SER A 117 5.33 -11.45 -2.92
C SER A 117 6.16 -10.21 -2.59
N ARG A 118 5.84 -9.12 -3.27
CA ARG A 118 6.30 -7.77 -3.00
C ARG A 118 5.15 -6.97 -2.38
N PRO A 119 5.34 -5.72 -1.93
CA PRO A 119 4.34 -5.02 -1.13
C PRO A 119 2.92 -4.99 -1.71
N LEU A 120 2.76 -4.84 -3.04
CA LEU A 120 1.41 -4.79 -3.62
C LEU A 120 0.69 -6.13 -3.54
N LEU A 121 1.34 -7.23 -3.93
CA LEU A 121 0.75 -8.57 -3.82
C LEU A 121 0.58 -8.96 -2.35
N ASP A 122 1.56 -8.64 -1.50
CA ASP A 122 1.48 -8.89 -0.07
C ASP A 122 0.27 -8.19 0.57
N ALA A 123 -0.05 -6.97 0.17
CA ALA A 123 -1.22 -6.26 0.68
C ALA A 123 -2.57 -6.86 0.23
N LEU A 124 -2.59 -7.59 -0.90
CA LEU A 124 -3.81 -8.25 -1.42
C LEU A 124 -4.01 -9.64 -0.80
N GLU A 125 -2.93 -10.30 -0.38
CA GLU A 125 -2.96 -11.64 0.20
C GLU A 125 -2.93 -11.60 1.74
N GLY A 126 -3.45 -12.64 2.37
CA GLY A 126 -3.33 -12.85 3.82
C GLY A 126 -4.24 -11.97 4.67
N GLU A 127 -3.70 -11.50 5.79
CA GLU A 127 -4.44 -10.72 6.79
C GLU A 127 -4.75 -9.29 6.31
N PRO A 128 -5.85 -8.68 6.79
CA PRO A 128 -6.21 -7.32 6.42
C PRO A 128 -5.07 -6.32 6.63
N ALA A 129 -4.80 -5.49 5.61
CA ALA A 129 -3.67 -4.57 5.59
C ALA A 129 -4.09 -3.10 5.47
N VAL A 130 -3.19 -2.21 5.90
CA VAL A 130 -3.08 -0.83 5.42
C VAL A 130 -1.92 -0.81 4.44
N LEU A 131 -2.21 -0.54 3.17
CA LEU A 131 -1.20 -0.36 2.13
C LEU A 131 -0.82 1.11 2.05
N LEU A 132 0.40 1.42 2.38
CA LEU A 132 1.00 2.75 2.22
C LEU A 132 1.83 2.77 0.93
N ILE A 133 1.39 3.54 -0.05
CA ILE A 133 2.15 3.88 -1.26
C ILE A 133 2.78 5.25 -1.02
N ASP A 134 4.06 5.25 -0.68
CA ASP A 134 4.76 6.42 -0.16
C ASP A 134 5.56 7.11 -1.27
N GLU A 135 5.43 8.44 -1.38
CA GLU A 135 6.07 9.30 -2.39
C GLU A 135 5.75 8.86 -3.85
N LEU A 136 4.46 8.70 -4.18
CA LEU A 136 4.03 8.27 -5.51
C LEU A 136 4.52 9.20 -6.63
N ASP A 137 4.70 10.48 -6.34
CA ASP A 137 5.25 11.49 -7.26
C ASP A 137 6.70 11.20 -7.71
N ARG A 138 7.37 10.18 -7.16
CA ARG A 138 8.68 9.69 -7.61
C ARG A 138 8.60 8.53 -8.61
N ALA A 139 7.45 7.88 -8.71
CA ALA A 139 7.26 6.81 -9.70
C ALA A 139 7.01 7.40 -11.09
N ASP A 140 7.19 6.62 -12.13
CA ASP A 140 6.91 7.00 -13.50
C ASP A 140 5.44 6.74 -13.92
N GLU A 141 5.03 7.26 -15.07
CA GLU A 141 3.67 7.07 -15.60
C GLU A 141 3.31 5.60 -15.86
N PRO A 142 4.19 4.73 -16.43
CA PRO A 142 3.90 3.32 -16.58
C PRO A 142 3.54 2.63 -15.27
N PHE A 143 4.22 2.96 -14.18
CA PHE A 143 3.92 2.41 -12.87
C PHE A 143 2.57 2.92 -12.33
N GLU A 144 2.26 4.21 -12.53
CA GLU A 144 0.94 4.75 -12.17
C GLU A 144 -0.20 4.06 -12.93
N ALA A 145 0.00 3.78 -14.22
CA ALA A 145 -0.99 3.05 -15.02
C ALA A 145 -1.23 1.63 -14.47
N PHE A 146 -0.17 0.95 -14.04
CA PHE A 146 -0.27 -0.36 -13.38
C PHE A 146 -1.04 -0.28 -12.05
N LEU A 147 -0.79 0.75 -11.24
CA LEU A 147 -1.53 0.94 -9.98
C LEU A 147 -3.03 1.12 -10.19
N LEU A 148 -3.47 1.63 -11.33
CA LEU A 148 -4.89 1.82 -11.62
C LEU A 148 -5.69 0.51 -11.58
N GLU A 149 -5.12 -0.61 -12.03
CA GLU A 149 -5.74 -1.94 -11.94
C GLU A 149 -5.96 -2.33 -10.48
N ILE A 150 -4.92 -2.18 -9.66
CA ILE A 150 -4.96 -2.56 -8.25
C ILE A 150 -5.93 -1.68 -7.45
N LEU A 151 -5.92 -0.37 -7.70
CA LEU A 151 -6.77 0.58 -6.98
C LEU A 151 -8.24 0.52 -7.39
N ALA A 152 -8.56 -0.04 -8.57
CA ALA A 152 -9.93 -0.18 -9.04
C ALA A 152 -10.65 -1.34 -8.34
N ASP A 153 -10.05 -2.52 -8.36
CA ASP A 153 -10.72 -3.77 -7.98
C ASP A 153 -10.01 -4.54 -6.87
N PHE A 154 -8.91 -4.00 -6.32
CA PHE A 154 -8.04 -4.67 -5.35
C PHE A 154 -7.63 -6.07 -5.80
N GLN A 155 -7.18 -6.14 -7.05
CA GLN A 155 -6.72 -7.37 -7.69
C GLN A 155 -5.43 -7.15 -8.46
N LEU A 156 -4.72 -8.24 -8.74
CA LEU A 156 -3.50 -8.28 -9.52
C LEU A 156 -3.54 -9.49 -10.45
N SER A 157 -3.35 -9.26 -11.74
CA SER A 157 -3.25 -10.32 -12.73
C SER A 157 -1.81 -10.79 -12.88
N ILE A 158 -1.57 -12.08 -12.60
CA ILE A 158 -0.28 -12.74 -12.77
C ILE A 158 -0.45 -13.73 -13.94
N PRO A 159 0.25 -13.55 -15.08
CA PRO A 159 -0.03 -14.32 -16.29
C PRO A 159 -0.04 -15.82 -16.10
N GLU A 160 0.85 -16.36 -15.28
CA GLU A 160 1.03 -17.80 -15.10
C GLU A 160 0.12 -18.40 -13.98
N LEU A 161 -0.39 -17.55 -13.08
CA LEU A 161 -1.19 -17.99 -11.92
C LEU A 161 -2.65 -17.51 -11.98
N GLY A 162 -2.98 -16.58 -12.88
CA GLY A 162 -4.29 -15.95 -12.93
C GLY A 162 -4.40 -14.73 -12.02
N THR A 163 -5.64 -14.36 -11.69
CA THR A 163 -5.92 -13.15 -10.92
C THR A 163 -5.97 -13.41 -9.42
N VAL A 164 -5.14 -12.72 -8.67
CA VAL A 164 -5.18 -12.66 -7.21
C VAL A 164 -6.05 -11.49 -6.81
N ARG A 165 -7.09 -11.73 -6.03
CA ARG A 165 -8.01 -10.72 -5.52
C ARG A 165 -8.01 -10.70 -4.01
N ALA A 166 -8.00 -9.52 -3.41
CA ALA A 166 -8.07 -9.38 -1.96
C ALA A 166 -9.40 -9.88 -1.42
N ALA A 167 -9.36 -10.83 -0.48
CA ALA A 167 -10.55 -11.29 0.25
C ALA A 167 -11.15 -10.16 1.11
N THR A 168 -10.29 -9.33 1.68
CA THR A 168 -10.66 -8.10 2.38
C THR A 168 -9.85 -6.95 1.79
N PRO A 169 -10.47 -5.97 1.13
CA PRO A 169 -9.77 -4.84 0.56
C PRO A 169 -8.85 -4.15 1.56
N PRO A 170 -7.59 -3.86 1.20
CA PRO A 170 -6.72 -3.07 2.06
C PRO A 170 -7.22 -1.63 2.19
N VAL A 171 -6.93 -1.00 3.31
CA VAL A 171 -7.02 0.46 3.42
C VAL A 171 -5.81 1.03 2.72
N VAL A 172 -6.00 1.79 1.64
CA VAL A 172 -4.89 2.35 0.86
C VAL A 172 -4.69 3.80 1.24
N VAL A 173 -3.43 4.14 1.56
CA VAL A 173 -2.97 5.51 1.78
C VAL A 173 -1.86 5.80 0.77
N ILE A 174 -2.03 6.84 -0.01
CA ILE A 174 -1.05 7.31 -0.99
C ILE A 174 -0.50 8.64 -0.50
N THR A 175 0.81 8.83 -0.55
CA THR A 175 1.43 10.13 -0.24
C THR A 175 2.14 10.71 -1.46
N SER A 176 2.21 12.03 -1.53
CA SER A 176 2.95 12.79 -2.54
C SER A 176 3.55 14.05 -1.91
N ASN A 177 4.78 14.40 -2.29
CA ASN A 177 5.42 15.68 -1.96
C ASN A 177 5.25 16.71 -3.09
N ARG A 178 4.47 16.34 -4.13
CA ARG A 178 4.19 17.18 -5.30
C ARG A 178 5.44 17.60 -6.08
N THR A 179 6.47 16.77 -6.11
CA THR A 179 7.64 16.99 -6.96
C THR A 179 7.29 16.88 -8.45
N ARG A 180 6.24 16.11 -8.74
CA ARG A 180 5.61 15.93 -10.04
C ARG A 180 4.09 15.78 -9.84
N GLU A 181 3.30 16.11 -10.85
CA GLU A 181 1.86 15.82 -10.83
C GLU A 181 1.61 14.31 -11.01
N VAL A 182 0.77 13.76 -10.14
CA VAL A 182 0.29 12.38 -10.24
C VAL A 182 -0.88 12.34 -11.22
N HIS A 183 -0.94 11.30 -12.04
CA HIS A 183 -1.93 11.17 -13.11
C HIS A 183 -3.37 11.30 -12.59
N ASP A 184 -4.18 12.07 -13.29
CA ASP A 184 -5.58 12.37 -12.94
C ASP A 184 -6.43 11.13 -12.68
N ALA A 185 -6.17 10.02 -13.40
CA ALA A 185 -6.91 8.78 -13.22
C ALA A 185 -6.77 8.18 -11.81
N ILE A 186 -5.60 8.33 -11.18
CA ILE A 186 -5.39 7.93 -9.78
C ILE A 186 -6.12 8.90 -8.86
N ARG A 187 -5.93 10.21 -9.06
CA ARG A 187 -6.54 11.24 -8.21
C ARG A 187 -8.07 11.12 -8.16
N ARG A 188 -8.73 10.86 -9.28
CA ARG A 188 -10.20 10.67 -9.36
C ARG A 188 -10.70 9.44 -8.59
N ARG A 189 -9.86 8.43 -8.37
CA ARG A 189 -10.21 7.24 -7.58
C ARG A 189 -10.05 7.44 -6.08
N CYS A 190 -9.33 8.47 -5.67
CA CYS A 190 -8.96 8.73 -4.28
C CYS A 190 -9.85 9.78 -3.61
N LEU A 191 -9.88 9.76 -2.30
CA LEU A 191 -10.28 10.90 -1.46
C LEU A 191 -9.02 11.73 -1.23
N TYR A 192 -9.02 12.95 -1.73
CA TYR A 192 -7.87 13.86 -1.70
C TYR A 192 -7.89 14.76 -0.47
N HIS A 193 -6.70 14.97 0.14
CA HIS A 193 -6.50 15.96 1.18
C HIS A 193 -5.10 16.57 1.09
N TRP A 194 -5.04 17.89 1.11
CA TRP A 194 -3.78 18.63 1.24
C TRP A 194 -3.40 18.72 2.71
N VAL A 195 -2.18 18.33 3.06
CA VAL A 195 -1.65 18.37 4.43
C VAL A 195 -0.68 19.54 4.55
N ASP A 196 -1.14 20.62 5.18
CA ASP A 196 -0.32 21.79 5.46
C ASP A 196 0.61 21.59 6.65
N TYR A 197 1.61 22.45 6.76
CA TYR A 197 2.36 22.58 8.00
C TYR A 197 1.42 22.91 9.16
N PRO A 198 1.68 22.35 10.35
CA PRO A 198 0.89 22.67 11.52
C PRO A 198 1.04 24.17 11.89
N ASP A 199 -0.06 24.80 12.24
CA ASP A 199 0.00 26.10 12.91
C ASP A 199 0.59 25.99 14.32
N ALA A 200 0.92 27.09 14.97
CA ALA A 200 1.55 27.11 16.29
C ALA A 200 0.71 26.42 17.39
N ALA A 201 -0.61 26.36 17.24
CA ALA A 201 -1.49 25.67 18.18
C ALA A 201 -1.42 24.14 18.01
N ARG A 202 -1.46 23.69 16.74
CA ARG A 202 -1.35 22.29 16.37
C ARG A 202 0.06 21.75 16.64
N GLU A 203 1.11 22.54 16.37
CA GLU A 203 2.49 22.19 16.69
C GLU A 203 2.67 21.93 18.20
N ARG A 204 2.17 22.84 19.06
CA ARG A 204 2.17 22.63 20.50
C ARG A 204 1.39 21.38 20.93
N ALA A 205 0.27 21.09 20.28
CA ALA A 205 -0.49 19.88 20.56
C ALA A 205 0.30 18.62 20.14
N ILE A 206 0.99 18.63 19.01
CA ILE A 206 1.86 17.55 18.54
C ILE A 206 3.01 17.34 19.53
N LEU A 207 3.68 18.40 19.96
CA LEU A 207 4.78 18.32 20.94
C LEU A 207 4.31 17.70 22.26
N LYS A 208 3.16 18.10 22.79
CA LYS A 208 2.60 17.51 24.02
C LYS A 208 2.34 16.01 23.90
N VAL A 209 1.95 15.53 22.72
CA VAL A 209 1.67 14.11 22.48
C VAL A 209 2.96 13.32 22.23
N ARG A 210 3.92 13.89 21.49
CA ARG A 210 5.14 13.17 21.05
C ARG A 210 6.32 13.29 21.99
N ALA A 211 6.37 14.36 22.78
CA ALA A 211 7.44 14.64 23.75
C ALA A 211 6.86 15.05 25.12
N PRO A 212 6.14 14.14 25.79
CA PRO A 212 5.58 14.44 27.11
C PRO A 212 6.74 14.65 28.09
N GLY A 213 6.91 15.88 28.56
CA GLY A 213 7.97 16.25 29.53
C GLY A 213 8.99 17.29 29.06
N VAL A 214 8.79 17.83 27.86
CA VAL A 214 9.52 19.01 27.36
C VAL A 214 8.71 20.28 27.58
#